data_f9cc05749f7dd5ecd7293366dcb45080
#
_entry.id   f9cc05749f7dd5ecd7293366dcb45080
#
_cell.length_a   1.000
_cell.length_b   1.000
_cell.length_c   1.000
_cell.angle_alpha   90.00
_cell.angle_beta   90.00
_cell.angle_gamma   90.00
#
_symmetry.space_group_name_H-M   'P 1'
#
loop_
_entity.id
_entity.type
_entity.pdbx_description
1 polymer ?
#
loop_
_entity_poly.entity_id
_entity_poly.type
_entity_poly.pdbx_seq_one_letter_code
_entity_poly.pdbx_strand_id
1 'polypeptide(L)'
;MPRPPERDPIVQLDGPLTSVAWSSAFVAQSLEVLFVYIAPDGAHHLRPIHAETLRIGWPPDRKPGEIVMEAVERYELTPVLVHSTSWRHGEGRLILTYVAAVEPPADLTHYLADERVARADLARGDAFGPPPEIGVAQVLEHAFRHLAWLVKDDAVVGDRLSDWAGFLDRYEPEPFRAFGPGA
;
A
#
# COMPACT_ATOMS: atom_id res chain seq x y z
N MET A 1 17.40 26.88 37.45
CA MET A 1 17.44 26.65 36.02
C MET A 1 17.44 25.16 35.76
N PRO A 2 16.43 24.57 35.10
CA PRO A 2 16.46 23.16 34.78
C PRO A 2 17.51 22.89 33.70
N ARG A 3 18.25 21.79 33.87
CA ARG A 3 19.24 21.29 32.91
C ARG A 3 18.56 20.90 31.61
N PRO A 4 19.11 21.29 30.44
CA PRO A 4 18.51 20.81 29.16
C PRO A 4 18.59 19.27 29.07
N PRO A 5 17.66 18.62 28.41
CA PRO A 5 17.69 17.17 28.24
C PRO A 5 18.98 16.77 27.51
N GLU A 6 19.65 15.80 28.07
CA GLU A 6 20.83 15.16 27.50
C GLU A 6 20.38 14.51 26.16
N ARG A 7 21.00 14.93 25.07
CA ARG A 7 20.73 14.30 23.75
C ARG A 7 21.34 12.92 23.80
N ASP A 8 20.56 11.92 23.50
CA ASP A 8 21.03 10.55 23.26
C ASP A 8 22.23 10.59 22.29
N PRO A 9 23.31 9.86 22.58
CA PRO A 9 24.47 9.84 21.70
C PRO A 9 24.03 9.32 20.31
N ILE A 10 24.28 10.13 19.27
CA ILE A 10 24.20 9.67 17.90
C ILE A 10 25.21 8.51 17.80
N VAL A 11 24.70 7.30 17.62
CA VAL A 11 25.54 6.12 17.36
C VAL A 11 26.28 6.38 16.06
N GLN A 12 27.54 6.73 16.15
CA GLN A 12 28.43 6.83 15.00
C GLN A 12 28.67 5.41 14.50
N LEU A 13 28.13 5.10 13.32
CA LEU A 13 28.36 3.84 12.62
C LEU A 13 29.73 3.88 11.99
N ASP A 14 30.78 3.75 12.79
CA ASP A 14 32.16 3.60 12.33
C ASP A 14 32.42 2.13 11.95
N GLY A 15 32.21 1.80 10.68
CA GLY A 15 32.55 0.49 10.13
C GLY A 15 31.80 0.23 8.81
N PRO A 16 32.31 -0.69 7.98
CA PRO A 16 31.58 -1.06 6.77
C PRO A 16 30.21 -1.61 7.15
N LEU A 17 29.15 -1.07 6.54
CA LEU A 17 27.73 -1.43 6.75
C LEU A 17 27.40 -2.90 6.43
N THR A 18 28.41 -3.75 6.31
CA THR A 18 28.30 -5.14 5.84
C THR A 18 27.84 -6.13 6.90
N SER A 19 27.55 -5.71 8.15
CA SER A 19 27.20 -6.67 9.20
C SER A 19 26.09 -6.25 10.17
N VAL A 20 25.43 -5.12 9.98
CA VAL A 20 24.17 -4.92 10.69
C VAL A 20 23.12 -5.69 9.90
N ALA A 21 22.93 -6.94 10.28
CA ALA A 21 21.78 -7.70 9.80
C ALA A 21 20.54 -6.88 10.15
N TRP A 22 19.96 -6.24 9.17
CA TRP A 22 18.62 -5.67 9.27
C TRP A 22 17.70 -6.81 9.71
N SER A 23 17.38 -6.85 10.97
CA SER A 23 16.42 -7.82 11.48
C SER A 23 15.07 -7.12 11.51
N SER A 24 14.16 -7.62 10.71
CA SER A 24 12.73 -7.25 10.78
C SER A 24 12.15 -7.42 12.20
N ALA A 25 12.82 -8.15 13.08
CA ALA A 25 12.46 -8.31 14.48
C ALA A 25 12.54 -7.01 15.31
N PHE A 26 13.27 -5.99 14.84
CA PHE A 26 13.43 -4.73 15.58
C PHE A 26 12.57 -3.57 15.06
N VAL A 27 11.86 -3.76 13.94
CA VAL A 27 10.97 -2.74 13.37
C VAL A 27 9.55 -3.29 13.37
N ALA A 28 8.65 -2.63 14.09
CA ALA A 28 7.24 -2.98 14.01
C ALA A 28 6.76 -2.84 12.57
N GLN A 29 6.13 -3.88 12.04
CA GLN A 29 5.68 -3.97 10.67
C GLN A 29 4.18 -4.21 10.62
N SER A 30 3.52 -3.62 9.63
CA SER A 30 2.11 -3.88 9.36
C SER A 30 1.84 -3.94 7.87
N LEU A 31 0.83 -4.70 7.51
CA LEU A 31 0.26 -4.71 6.17
C LEU A 31 -0.96 -3.81 6.18
N GLU A 32 -1.10 -2.99 5.16
CA GLU A 32 -2.31 -2.26 4.86
C GLU A 32 -2.91 -2.88 3.61
N VAL A 33 -4.16 -3.28 3.67
CA VAL A 33 -4.85 -3.95 2.56
C VAL A 33 -6.02 -3.10 2.11
N LEU A 34 -6.02 -2.76 0.84
CA LEU A 34 -7.06 -2.00 0.17
C LEU A 34 -7.81 -2.94 -0.77
N PHE A 35 -9.05 -3.27 -0.43
CA PHE A 35 -9.93 -4.04 -1.31
C PHE A 35 -10.60 -3.11 -2.31
N VAL A 36 -10.43 -3.36 -3.59
CA VAL A 36 -11.01 -2.54 -4.65
C VAL A 36 -11.67 -3.40 -5.72
N TYR A 37 -12.77 -2.94 -6.27
CA TYR A 37 -13.44 -3.58 -7.40
C TYR A 37 -13.93 -2.55 -8.42
N ILE A 38 -14.27 -2.99 -9.62
CA ILE A 38 -14.83 -2.13 -10.66
C ILE A 38 -16.34 -2.34 -10.74
N ALA A 39 -17.07 -1.22 -10.62
CA ALA A 39 -18.49 -1.11 -10.89
C ALA A 39 -18.73 -0.29 -12.17
N PRO A 40 -19.95 -0.29 -12.73
CA PRO A 40 -20.26 0.47 -13.95
C PRO A 40 -19.99 1.98 -13.85
N ASP A 41 -20.03 2.54 -12.65
CA ASP A 41 -19.79 3.96 -12.36
C ASP A 41 -18.34 4.27 -11.99
N GLY A 42 -17.47 3.28 -11.82
CA GLY A 42 -16.05 3.43 -11.53
C GLY A 42 -15.48 2.42 -10.55
N ALA A 43 -14.32 2.69 -10.01
CA ALA A 43 -13.72 1.86 -8.98
C ALA A 43 -14.31 2.20 -7.61
N HIS A 44 -14.49 1.18 -6.81
CA HIS A 44 -14.97 1.25 -5.45
C HIS A 44 -13.95 0.66 -4.49
N HIS A 45 -13.79 1.31 -3.35
CA HIS A 45 -12.98 0.83 -2.23
C HIS A 45 -13.90 0.25 -1.16
N LEU A 46 -13.71 -1.04 -0.88
CA LEU A 46 -14.38 -1.73 0.21
C LEU A 46 -13.58 -1.54 1.49
N ARG A 47 -14.13 -0.84 2.44
CA ARG A 47 -13.43 -0.64 3.71
C ARG A 47 -14.09 -1.39 4.85
N PRO A 48 -13.32 -1.83 5.85
CA PRO A 48 -13.85 -2.42 7.06
C PRO A 48 -14.79 -1.44 7.79
N ILE A 49 -15.86 -1.95 8.39
CA ILE A 49 -16.92 -1.14 9.02
C ILE A 49 -16.38 -0.13 10.05
N HIS A 50 -15.29 -0.44 10.72
CA HIS A 50 -14.74 0.38 11.81
C HIS A 50 -13.37 0.99 11.52
N ALA A 51 -12.91 0.95 10.27
CA ALA A 51 -11.60 1.47 9.88
C ALA A 51 -11.60 2.01 8.45
N GLU A 52 -10.74 2.96 8.15
CA GLU A 52 -10.57 3.45 6.77
C GLU A 52 -9.88 2.41 5.88
N THR A 53 -8.94 1.64 6.46
CA THR A 53 -8.23 0.56 5.77
C THR A 53 -8.07 -0.63 6.68
N LEU A 54 -7.96 -1.83 6.10
CA LEU A 54 -7.62 -3.01 6.86
C LEU A 54 -6.12 -3.00 7.19
N ARG A 55 -5.80 -2.97 8.49
CA ARG A 55 -4.42 -3.07 8.96
C ARG A 55 -4.19 -4.34 9.74
N ILE A 56 -3.16 -5.07 9.36
CA ILE A 56 -2.80 -6.38 9.92
C ILE A 56 -1.35 -6.34 10.38
N GLY A 57 -1.08 -6.83 11.59
CA GLY A 57 0.29 -7.01 12.05
C GLY A 57 1.03 -8.01 11.14
N TRP A 58 2.30 -7.70 10.80
CA TRP A 58 3.10 -8.61 9.99
C TRP A 58 4.20 -9.27 10.84
N PRO A 59 4.00 -10.53 11.24
CA PRO A 59 5.04 -11.31 11.91
C PRO A 59 6.23 -11.57 10.98
N PRO A 60 7.47 -11.53 11.50
CA PRO A 60 8.69 -11.64 10.68
C PRO A 60 8.85 -13.00 9.98
N ASP A 61 8.22 -14.03 10.52
CA ASP A 61 8.28 -15.43 10.06
C ASP A 61 7.21 -15.77 9.01
N ARG A 62 6.35 -14.83 8.66
CA ARG A 62 5.27 -15.04 7.69
C ARG A 62 5.45 -14.23 6.43
N LYS A 63 5.09 -14.81 5.28
CA LYS A 63 5.08 -14.07 4.01
C LYS A 63 3.90 -13.11 3.97
N PRO A 64 4.12 -11.84 3.61
CA PRO A 64 3.06 -10.85 3.61
C PRO A 64 1.90 -11.21 2.66
N GLY A 65 2.19 -11.78 1.49
CA GLY A 65 1.16 -12.20 0.54
C GLY A 65 0.22 -13.30 1.09
N GLU A 66 0.72 -14.21 1.92
CA GLU A 66 -0.11 -15.25 2.56
C GLU A 66 -1.10 -14.61 3.56
N ILE A 67 -0.64 -13.64 4.34
CA ILE A 67 -1.49 -12.91 5.30
C ILE A 67 -2.58 -12.12 4.57
N VAL A 68 -2.22 -11.50 3.45
CA VAL A 68 -3.19 -10.74 2.63
C VAL A 68 -4.23 -11.68 2.03
N MET A 69 -3.84 -12.85 1.52
CA MET A 69 -4.77 -13.84 1.00
C MET A 69 -5.73 -14.37 2.06
N GLU A 70 -5.25 -14.64 3.29
CA GLU A 70 -6.11 -14.99 4.43
C GLU A 70 -7.13 -13.87 4.77
N ALA A 71 -6.71 -12.61 4.60
CA ALA A 71 -7.63 -11.49 4.78
C ALA A 71 -8.70 -11.46 3.68
N VAL A 72 -8.33 -11.66 2.41
CA VAL A 72 -9.26 -11.74 1.29
C VAL A 72 -10.30 -12.85 1.54
N GLU A 73 -9.84 -14.06 1.92
CA GLU A 73 -10.71 -15.19 2.25
C GLU A 73 -11.65 -14.89 3.43
N ARG A 74 -11.14 -14.26 4.50
CA ARG A 74 -11.94 -13.90 5.68
C ARG A 74 -13.07 -12.92 5.35
N TYR A 75 -12.86 -12.05 4.36
CA TYR A 75 -13.88 -11.12 3.87
C TYR A 75 -14.72 -11.71 2.74
N GLU A 76 -14.58 -13.02 2.46
CA GLU A 76 -15.34 -13.76 1.44
C GLU A 76 -15.25 -13.10 0.05
N LEU A 77 -14.09 -12.52 -0.27
CA LEU A 77 -13.84 -11.83 -1.54
C LEU A 77 -13.14 -12.77 -2.53
N THR A 78 -13.48 -12.64 -3.80
CA THR A 78 -12.81 -13.36 -4.90
C THR A 78 -11.71 -12.47 -5.49
N PRO A 79 -10.42 -12.82 -5.31
CA PRO A 79 -9.33 -11.99 -5.82
C PRO A 79 -9.14 -12.16 -7.32
N VAL A 80 -9.05 -11.03 -8.02
CA VAL A 80 -8.60 -10.94 -9.43
C VAL A 80 -7.08 -10.78 -9.47
N LEU A 81 -6.56 -9.86 -8.65
CA LEU A 81 -5.13 -9.61 -8.47
C LEU A 81 -4.86 -9.12 -7.06
N VAL A 82 -3.79 -9.65 -6.44
CA VAL A 82 -3.25 -9.14 -5.18
C VAL A 82 -1.82 -8.68 -5.43
N HIS A 83 -1.53 -7.40 -5.22
CA HIS A 83 -0.23 -6.83 -5.51
C HIS A 83 0.21 -5.80 -4.47
N SER A 84 1.50 -5.83 -4.09
CA SER A 84 2.08 -4.80 -3.23
C SER A 84 2.40 -3.56 -4.06
N THR A 85 1.93 -2.40 -3.65
CA THR A 85 2.07 -1.17 -4.45
C THR A 85 3.03 -0.15 -3.86
N SER A 86 3.21 -0.14 -2.55
CA SER A 86 4.07 0.83 -1.89
C SER A 86 4.43 0.42 -0.46
N TRP A 87 5.38 1.10 0.10
CA TRP A 87 5.66 1.06 1.53
C TRP A 87 5.90 2.47 2.05
N ARG A 88 5.62 2.69 3.33
CA ARG A 88 5.86 3.97 4.00
C ARG A 88 6.16 3.78 5.48
N HIS A 89 6.80 4.77 6.05
CA HIS A 89 6.88 4.92 7.50
C HIS A 89 5.65 5.67 8.00
N GLY A 90 5.02 5.15 9.02
CA GLY A 90 3.90 5.79 9.68
C GLY A 90 3.65 5.18 11.06
N GLU A 91 3.25 5.99 12.03
CA GLU A 91 2.89 5.52 13.37
C GLU A 91 4.01 4.69 14.06
N GLY A 92 5.28 5.03 13.81
CA GLY A 92 6.43 4.32 14.38
C GLY A 92 6.66 2.92 13.81
N ARG A 93 6.10 2.58 12.65
CA ARG A 93 6.24 1.28 12.01
C ARG A 93 6.41 1.37 10.49
N LEU A 94 6.89 0.31 9.90
CA LEU A 94 6.87 0.13 8.45
C LEU A 94 5.49 -0.40 8.02
N ILE A 95 4.86 0.29 7.09
CA ILE A 95 3.56 -0.09 6.52
C ILE A 95 3.79 -0.50 5.08
N LEU A 96 3.53 -1.78 4.76
CA LEU A 96 3.54 -2.29 3.40
C LEU A 96 2.11 -2.32 2.88
N THR A 97 1.83 -1.62 1.79
CA THR A 97 0.49 -1.50 1.22
C THR A 97 0.27 -2.52 0.11
N TYR A 98 -0.82 -3.26 0.22
CA TYR A 98 -1.35 -4.15 -0.80
C TYR A 98 -2.65 -3.63 -1.36
N VAL A 99 -2.81 -3.72 -2.67
CA VAL A 99 -4.12 -3.63 -3.33
C VAL A 99 -4.56 -5.04 -3.69
N ALA A 100 -5.76 -5.40 -3.27
CA ALA A 100 -6.47 -6.57 -3.70
C ALA A 100 -7.60 -6.13 -4.63
N ALA A 101 -7.37 -6.24 -5.95
CA ALA A 101 -8.43 -6.14 -6.93
C ALA A 101 -9.29 -7.39 -6.82
N VAL A 102 -10.59 -7.21 -6.57
CA VAL A 102 -11.53 -8.30 -6.35
C VAL A 102 -12.69 -8.21 -7.33
N GLU A 103 -13.41 -9.32 -7.51
CA GLU A 103 -14.70 -9.31 -8.20
C GLU A 103 -15.71 -8.47 -7.39
N PRO A 104 -16.71 -7.85 -8.03
CA PRO A 104 -17.78 -7.16 -7.31
C PRO A 104 -18.42 -8.12 -6.29
N PRO A 105 -18.42 -7.78 -5.00
CA PRO A 105 -18.97 -8.67 -3.97
C PRO A 105 -20.48 -8.77 -4.08
N ALA A 106 -21.00 -9.97 -3.84
CA ALA A 106 -22.44 -10.24 -3.90
C ALA A 106 -23.21 -9.64 -2.73
N ASP A 107 -22.55 -9.48 -1.57
CA ASP A 107 -23.13 -8.92 -0.35
C ASP A 107 -22.13 -8.01 0.38
N LEU A 108 -22.57 -6.79 0.69
CA LEU A 108 -21.79 -5.78 1.40
C LEU A 108 -22.30 -5.52 2.82
N THR A 109 -23.40 -6.16 3.22
CA THR A 109 -24.20 -5.69 4.37
C THR A 109 -23.58 -5.96 5.73
N HIS A 110 -22.62 -6.87 5.84
CA HIS A 110 -22.18 -7.31 7.17
C HIS A 110 -20.73 -6.92 7.55
N TYR A 111 -19.86 -6.58 6.57
CA TYR A 111 -18.45 -6.46 6.86
C TYR A 111 -17.75 -5.24 6.27
N LEU A 112 -18.23 -4.67 5.18
CA LEU A 112 -17.54 -3.65 4.41
C LEU A 112 -18.45 -2.44 4.14
N ALA A 113 -17.89 -1.26 4.23
CA ALA A 113 -18.49 -0.07 3.64
C ALA A 113 -17.97 0.05 2.19
N ASP A 114 -18.84 0.48 1.29
CA ASP A 114 -18.55 0.71 -0.12
C ASP A 114 -18.38 2.21 -0.38
N GLU A 115 -17.26 2.60 -0.97
CA GLU A 115 -16.95 4.00 -1.22
C GLU A 115 -16.33 4.15 -2.61
N ARG A 116 -16.95 4.98 -3.44
CA ARG A 116 -16.43 5.29 -4.76
C ARG A 116 -15.08 5.98 -4.66
N VAL A 117 -14.09 5.47 -5.39
CA VAL A 117 -12.75 6.05 -5.39
C VAL A 117 -12.74 7.36 -6.17
N ALA A 118 -12.36 8.44 -5.48
CA ALA A 118 -12.10 9.73 -6.09
C ALA A 118 -10.63 9.85 -6.55
N ARG A 119 -10.39 10.67 -7.58
CA ARG A 119 -9.03 11.07 -7.97
C ARG A 119 -8.44 11.96 -6.88
N ALA A 120 -7.15 11.80 -6.67
CA ALA A 120 -6.40 12.60 -5.70
C ALA A 120 -5.06 13.04 -6.28
N ASP A 121 -4.53 14.14 -5.77
CA ASP A 121 -3.14 14.49 -6.03
C ASP A 121 -2.23 13.55 -5.25
N LEU A 122 -1.11 13.15 -5.87
CA LEU A 122 -0.12 12.33 -5.17
C LEU A 122 0.43 13.08 -3.96
N ALA A 123 0.50 12.40 -2.84
CA ALA A 123 1.21 12.90 -1.67
C ALA A 123 2.71 12.96 -1.99
N ARG A 124 3.20 14.15 -2.34
CA ARG A 124 4.61 14.39 -2.62
C ARG A 124 5.23 15.08 -1.42
N GLY A 125 6.20 14.42 -0.77
CA GLY A 125 7.10 15.05 0.18
C GLY A 125 8.20 15.84 -0.53
N ASP A 126 9.00 16.56 0.24
CA ASP A 126 10.27 17.09 -0.26
C ASP A 126 11.28 15.94 -0.47
N ALA A 127 12.48 16.26 -0.97
CA ALA A 127 13.52 15.26 -1.24
C ALA A 127 14.01 14.53 0.03
N PHE A 128 13.64 14.98 1.22
CA PHE A 128 14.20 14.53 2.50
C PHE A 128 13.17 13.91 3.46
N GLY A 129 11.88 13.94 3.12
CA GLY A 129 10.88 13.37 4.00
C GLY A 129 9.55 13.03 3.32
N PRO A 130 8.82 12.04 3.85
CA PRO A 130 7.46 11.77 3.40
C PRO A 130 6.56 12.97 3.73
N PRO A 131 5.46 13.17 3.01
CA PRO A 131 4.45 14.15 3.38
C PRO A 131 3.91 13.85 4.79
N PRO A 132 3.54 14.88 5.57
CA PRO A 132 3.13 14.71 6.96
C PRO A 132 1.87 13.86 7.14
N GLU A 133 1.00 13.87 6.14
CA GLU A 133 -0.23 13.10 6.11
C GLU A 133 -0.45 12.46 4.75
N ILE A 134 -0.80 11.18 4.74
CA ILE A 134 -1.13 10.42 3.53
C ILE A 134 -2.49 9.76 3.77
N GLY A 135 -3.51 10.29 3.10
CA GLY A 135 -4.87 9.74 3.13
C GLY A 135 -5.05 8.54 2.18
N VAL A 136 -6.11 7.78 2.40
CA VAL A 136 -6.45 6.59 1.58
C VAL A 136 -6.59 6.93 0.10
N ALA A 137 -7.21 8.07 -0.23
CA ALA A 137 -7.38 8.49 -1.62
C ALA A 137 -6.02 8.67 -2.35
N GLN A 138 -5.01 9.20 -1.66
CA GLN A 138 -3.66 9.37 -2.21
C GLN A 138 -2.93 8.05 -2.38
N VAL A 139 -3.13 7.11 -1.44
CA VAL A 139 -2.59 5.75 -1.55
C VAL A 139 -3.22 5.02 -2.73
N LEU A 140 -4.53 5.12 -2.92
CA LEU A 140 -5.24 4.53 -4.05
C LEU A 140 -4.83 5.17 -5.38
N GLU A 141 -4.68 6.50 -5.45
CA GLU A 141 -4.19 7.17 -6.66
C GLU A 141 -2.82 6.63 -7.07
N HIS A 142 -1.88 6.51 -6.12
CA HIS A 142 -0.57 5.93 -6.37
C HIS A 142 -0.67 4.47 -6.84
N ALA A 143 -1.48 3.67 -6.15
CA ALA A 143 -1.68 2.27 -6.49
C ALA A 143 -2.24 2.07 -7.91
N PHE A 144 -3.24 2.87 -8.32
CA PHE A 144 -3.80 2.77 -9.66
C PHE A 144 -2.84 3.24 -10.75
N ARG A 145 -2.00 4.24 -10.51
CA ARG A 145 -0.93 4.61 -11.44
C ARG A 145 0.07 3.47 -11.62
N HIS A 146 0.41 2.80 -10.53
CA HIS A 146 1.29 1.64 -10.58
C HIS A 146 0.66 0.46 -11.32
N LEU A 147 -0.62 0.15 -11.06
CA LEU A 147 -1.36 -0.88 -11.79
C LEU A 147 -1.51 -0.52 -13.29
N ALA A 148 -1.77 0.75 -13.63
CA ALA A 148 -1.82 1.21 -15.02
C ALA A 148 -0.49 1.03 -15.76
N TRP A 149 0.63 1.14 -15.05
CA TRP A 149 1.94 0.80 -15.60
C TRP A 149 2.09 -0.72 -15.75
N LEU A 150 1.79 -1.51 -14.71
CA LEU A 150 1.92 -2.97 -14.73
C LEU A 150 1.11 -3.64 -15.83
N VAL A 151 -0.12 -3.21 -16.06
CA VAL A 151 -0.99 -3.73 -17.15
C VAL A 151 -0.32 -3.60 -18.53
N LYS A 152 0.54 -2.61 -18.72
CA LYS A 152 1.27 -2.39 -19.99
C LYS A 152 2.60 -3.11 -20.03
N ASP A 153 3.24 -3.34 -18.89
CA ASP A 153 4.58 -3.90 -18.78
C ASP A 153 4.57 -5.43 -18.57
N ASP A 154 3.54 -5.96 -17.92
CA ASP A 154 3.38 -7.38 -17.60
C ASP A 154 2.11 -7.97 -18.23
N ALA A 155 2.29 -8.86 -19.21
CA ALA A 155 1.17 -9.47 -19.93
C ALA A 155 0.24 -10.31 -19.02
N VAL A 156 0.80 -10.92 -17.96
CA VAL A 156 -0.01 -11.72 -17.02
C VAL A 156 -0.92 -10.80 -16.20
N VAL A 157 -0.39 -9.66 -15.77
CA VAL A 157 -1.19 -8.65 -15.06
C VAL A 157 -2.21 -8.03 -16.01
N GLY A 158 -1.81 -7.74 -17.27
CA GLY A 158 -2.69 -7.23 -18.31
C GLY A 158 -3.89 -8.14 -18.56
N ASP A 159 -3.66 -9.44 -18.71
CA ASP A 159 -4.73 -10.43 -18.89
C ASP A 159 -5.65 -10.50 -17.67
N ARG A 160 -5.09 -10.49 -16.46
CA ARG A 160 -5.86 -10.55 -15.21
C ARG A 160 -6.73 -9.32 -14.98
N LEU A 161 -6.23 -8.15 -15.37
CA LEU A 161 -6.90 -6.86 -15.19
C LEU A 161 -7.53 -6.35 -16.50
N SER A 162 -7.85 -7.22 -17.47
CA SER A 162 -8.45 -6.82 -18.74
C SER A 162 -9.73 -5.99 -18.57
N ASP A 163 -10.59 -6.36 -17.63
CA ASP A 163 -11.83 -5.63 -17.34
C ASP A 163 -11.57 -4.27 -16.65
N TRP A 164 -10.37 -4.07 -16.13
CA TRP A 164 -9.93 -2.84 -15.47
C TRP A 164 -9.30 -1.83 -16.44
N ALA A 165 -8.96 -2.26 -17.67
CA ALA A 165 -8.19 -1.45 -18.62
C ALA A 165 -8.83 -0.08 -18.86
N GLY A 166 -10.13 -0.02 -19.16
CA GLY A 166 -10.84 1.23 -19.41
C GLY A 166 -10.88 2.19 -18.20
N PHE A 167 -10.80 1.66 -16.98
CA PHE A 167 -10.67 2.47 -15.78
C PHE A 167 -9.22 2.94 -15.59
N LEU A 168 -8.24 2.05 -15.74
CA LEU A 168 -6.82 2.33 -15.53
C LEU A 168 -6.25 3.30 -16.58
N ASP A 169 -6.80 3.35 -17.78
CA ASP A 169 -6.41 4.33 -18.83
C ASP A 169 -6.56 5.80 -18.42
N ARG A 170 -7.32 6.06 -17.36
CA ARG A 170 -7.48 7.42 -16.79
C ARG A 170 -6.32 7.82 -15.89
N TYR A 171 -5.43 6.89 -15.55
CA TYR A 171 -4.29 7.10 -14.68
C TYR A 171 -3.01 7.22 -15.49
N GLU A 172 -2.17 8.17 -15.14
CA GLU A 172 -0.83 8.28 -15.71
C GLU A 172 0.02 7.11 -15.19
N PRO A 173 0.52 6.23 -16.06
CA PRO A 173 1.32 5.10 -15.63
C PRO A 173 2.59 5.55 -14.92
N GLU A 174 2.79 5.11 -13.70
CA GLU A 174 3.98 5.47 -12.91
C GLU A 174 4.65 4.20 -12.40
N PRO A 175 5.83 3.84 -12.97
CA PRO A 175 6.62 2.73 -12.45
C PRO A 175 7.17 3.10 -11.08
N PHE A 176 7.58 2.09 -10.33
CA PHE A 176 8.30 2.29 -9.09
C PHE A 176 9.52 3.19 -9.35
N ARG A 177 9.54 4.38 -8.78
CA ARG A 177 10.71 5.27 -8.91
C ARG A 177 11.86 4.72 -8.08
N ALA A 178 12.86 4.18 -8.75
CA ALA A 178 14.17 4.06 -8.16
C ALA A 178 14.73 5.47 -7.90
N PHE A 179 15.23 5.71 -6.71
CA PHE A 179 16.01 6.92 -6.43
C PHE A 179 17.28 6.87 -7.28
N GLY A 180 17.31 7.56 -8.41
CA GLY A 180 18.48 7.73 -9.24
C GLY A 180 19.11 9.11 -9.00
N PRO A 181 20.43 9.25 -9.05
CA PRO A 181 21.05 10.57 -9.03
C PRO A 181 20.62 11.32 -10.30
N GLY A 182 19.80 12.36 -10.14
CA GLY A 182 19.46 13.27 -11.23
C GLY A 182 17.99 13.28 -11.69
N ALA A 183 17.02 12.90 -10.84
CA ALA A 183 15.62 13.19 -11.09
C ALA A 183 15.20 14.49 -10.39
#